data_e2bb9749981bbb8ca945ecab7550108e
#
_entry.id   e2bb9749981bbb8ca945ecab7550108e
#
_cell.length_a   1.000
_cell.length_b   1.000
_cell.length_c   1.000
_cell.angle_alpha   90.00
_cell.angle_beta   90.00
_cell.angle_gamma   90.00
#
_symmetry.space_group_name_H-M   'P 1'
#
loop_
_entity.id
_entity.type
_entity.pdbx_description
1 polymer ?
#
loop_
_entity_poly.entity_id
_entity_poly.type
_entity_poly.pdbx_seq_one_letter_code
_entity_poly.pdbx_strand_id
1 'polypeptide(L)'
;VSTASGGERRRAALAKLMAEAPGLMLLDEPTNHLDIDAIGWLEQELRSTRAGFVMISHDRALLNELTRATLWIDRGQTRRQEIGFGGFEAWRDKVWEDEDQQRHKLNRKIKSEARWAVEGISARRKRNQGRVRALQNLRSERASMIRRQGAAGMVLEAGQKSGKKVSEVTSISKTYDGKVILNN
;
A
#
# COMPACT_ATOMS: atom_id res chain seq x y z
N VAL A 1 -19.22 -8.50 29.46
CA VAL A 1 -18.27 -8.37 28.31
C VAL A 1 -18.17 -9.67 27.50
N SER A 2 -18.44 -10.83 28.10
CA SER A 2 -18.37 -12.16 27.42
C SER A 2 -19.49 -12.39 26.39
N THR A 3 -20.60 -11.66 26.44
CA THR A 3 -21.75 -11.76 25.55
C THR A 3 -21.77 -10.75 24.42
N ALA A 4 -20.82 -9.81 24.39
CA ALA A 4 -20.76 -8.75 23.39
C ALA A 4 -20.27 -9.29 22.03
N SER A 5 -20.87 -8.82 20.95
CA SER A 5 -20.43 -9.08 19.57
C SER A 5 -19.01 -8.56 19.31
N GLY A 6 -18.38 -9.05 18.24
CA GLY A 6 -17.05 -8.58 17.86
C GLY A 6 -16.99 -7.05 17.63
N GLY A 7 -18.01 -6.49 16.98
CA GLY A 7 -18.13 -5.05 16.75
C GLY A 7 -18.32 -4.25 18.04
N GLU A 8 -19.16 -4.72 18.96
CA GLU A 8 -19.35 -4.07 20.26
C GLU A 8 -18.09 -4.06 21.10
N ARG A 9 -17.34 -5.15 21.13
CA ARG A 9 -16.06 -5.22 21.82
C ARG A 9 -15.05 -4.23 21.23
N ARG A 10 -15.02 -4.08 19.92
CA ARG A 10 -14.10 -3.16 19.26
C ARG A 10 -14.47 -1.70 19.51
N ARG A 11 -15.77 -1.37 19.46
CA ARG A 11 -16.26 -0.03 19.84
C ARG A 11 -15.90 0.30 21.30
N ALA A 12 -16.11 -0.63 22.21
CA ALA A 12 -15.73 -0.45 23.62
C ALA A 12 -14.21 -0.25 23.81
N ALA A 13 -13.38 -0.99 23.06
CA ALA A 13 -11.93 -0.83 23.10
C ALA A 13 -11.48 0.53 22.56
N LEU A 14 -12.08 1.00 21.45
CA LEU A 14 -11.80 2.34 20.90
C LEU A 14 -12.25 3.43 21.84
N ALA A 15 -13.46 3.33 22.41
CA ALA A 15 -13.97 4.30 23.38
C ALA A 15 -13.07 4.37 24.63
N LYS A 16 -12.60 3.23 25.11
CA LYS A 16 -11.62 3.17 26.21
C LYS A 16 -10.31 3.87 25.83
N LEU A 17 -9.75 3.58 24.67
CA LEU A 17 -8.51 4.21 24.17
C LEU A 17 -8.65 5.73 24.09
N MET A 18 -9.79 6.23 23.59
CA MET A 18 -10.06 7.67 23.52
C MET A 18 -10.21 8.30 24.90
N ALA A 19 -10.88 7.61 25.84
CA ALA A 19 -11.04 8.07 27.23
C ALA A 19 -9.73 8.14 28.01
N GLU A 20 -8.76 7.26 27.69
CA GLU A 20 -7.43 7.28 28.29
C GLU A 20 -6.56 8.45 27.77
N ALA A 21 -6.96 9.09 26.70
CA ALA A 21 -6.32 10.26 26.08
C ALA A 21 -4.78 10.13 25.98
N PRO A 22 -4.25 9.08 25.35
CA PRO A 22 -2.81 8.88 25.23
C PRO A 22 -2.18 9.94 24.34
N GLY A 23 -0.87 10.22 24.52
CA GLY A 23 -0.14 11.15 23.66
C GLY A 23 0.10 10.61 22.23
N LEU A 24 0.10 9.28 22.04
CA LEU A 24 0.27 8.61 20.75
C LEU A 24 -0.61 7.36 20.71
N MET A 25 -1.30 7.16 19.58
CA MET A 25 -2.11 5.98 19.30
C MET A 25 -1.56 5.20 18.12
N LEU A 26 -1.58 3.88 18.21
CA LEU A 26 -1.30 2.97 17.12
C LEU A 26 -2.59 2.23 16.75
N LEU A 27 -3.10 2.47 15.56
CA LEU A 27 -4.39 1.97 15.09
C LEU A 27 -4.18 1.01 13.92
N ASP A 28 -4.51 -0.24 14.13
CA ASP A 28 -4.43 -1.29 13.10
C ASP A 28 -5.84 -1.67 12.66
N GLU A 29 -6.18 -1.32 11.41
CA GLU A 29 -7.49 -1.54 10.78
C GLU A 29 -8.65 -1.16 11.72
N PRO A 30 -8.72 0.10 12.22
CA PRO A 30 -9.68 0.47 13.26
C PRO A 30 -11.14 0.43 12.77
N THR A 31 -11.37 0.51 11.46
CA THR A 31 -12.72 0.48 10.87
C THR A 31 -13.30 -0.92 10.72
N ASN A 32 -12.48 -1.97 10.83
CA ASN A 32 -12.95 -3.34 10.67
C ASN A 32 -14.03 -3.69 11.71
N HIS A 33 -15.14 -4.26 11.23
CA HIS A 33 -16.30 -4.64 12.03
C HIS A 33 -17.06 -3.48 12.69
N LEU A 34 -16.84 -2.25 12.24
CA LEU A 34 -17.65 -1.10 12.63
C LEU A 34 -18.78 -0.88 11.62
N ASP A 35 -19.91 -0.43 12.09
CA ASP A 35 -20.98 0.09 11.24
C ASP A 35 -20.65 1.54 10.80
N ILE A 36 -21.43 2.06 9.87
CA ILE A 36 -21.21 3.39 9.27
C ILE A 36 -21.23 4.48 10.32
N ASP A 37 -22.11 4.38 11.31
CA ASP A 37 -22.25 5.37 12.38
C ASP A 37 -21.02 5.37 13.29
N ALA A 38 -20.49 4.19 13.63
CA ALA A 38 -19.28 4.05 14.42
C ALA A 38 -18.02 4.52 13.65
N ILE A 39 -17.95 4.33 12.33
CA ILE A 39 -16.87 4.88 11.49
C ILE A 39 -16.92 6.40 11.53
N GLY A 40 -18.10 7.01 11.32
CA GLY A 40 -18.27 8.46 11.36
C GLY A 40 -17.90 9.06 12.73
N TRP A 41 -18.29 8.39 13.83
CA TRP A 41 -17.86 8.76 15.17
C TRP A 41 -16.33 8.68 15.33
N LEU A 42 -15.70 7.58 14.91
CA LEU A 42 -14.24 7.41 15.00
C LEU A 42 -13.49 8.50 14.21
N GLU A 43 -13.96 8.82 13.01
CA GLU A 43 -13.40 9.88 12.18
C GLU A 43 -13.45 11.23 12.90
N GLN A 44 -14.60 11.57 13.50
CA GLN A 44 -14.77 12.81 14.23
C GLN A 44 -13.85 12.88 15.46
N GLU A 45 -13.73 11.80 16.22
CA GLU A 45 -12.83 11.73 17.39
C GLU A 45 -11.36 11.88 16.98
N LEU A 46 -10.93 11.17 15.92
CA LEU A 46 -9.55 11.28 15.41
C LEU A 46 -9.25 12.64 14.80
N ARG A 47 -10.23 13.34 14.24
CA ARG A 47 -10.08 14.68 13.71
C ARG A 47 -9.94 15.73 14.82
N SER A 48 -10.62 15.51 15.94
CA SER A 48 -10.64 16.45 17.08
C SER A 48 -9.50 16.22 18.08
N THR A 49 -8.89 15.03 18.08
CA THR A 49 -7.83 14.68 19.04
C THR A 49 -6.57 15.53 18.87
N ARG A 50 -5.92 15.85 19.98
CA ARG A 50 -4.57 16.43 20.00
C ARG A 50 -3.46 15.39 20.03
N ALA A 51 -3.82 14.12 20.24
CA ALA A 51 -2.86 13.03 20.24
C ALA A 51 -2.30 12.79 18.84
N GLY A 52 -1.04 12.41 18.75
CA GLY A 52 -0.50 11.82 17.52
C GLY A 52 -1.08 10.43 17.28
N PHE A 53 -1.24 10.05 16.03
CA PHE A 53 -1.60 8.67 15.73
C PHE A 53 -0.88 8.15 14.47
N VAL A 54 -0.64 6.84 14.46
CA VAL A 54 -0.21 6.09 13.29
C VAL A 54 -1.31 5.08 12.99
N MET A 55 -1.80 5.07 11.76
CA MET A 55 -2.93 4.23 11.37
C MET A 55 -2.59 3.39 10.14
N ILE A 56 -2.95 2.13 10.18
CA ILE A 56 -2.99 1.23 9.04
C ILE A 56 -4.47 1.00 8.73
N SER A 57 -4.89 1.23 7.50
CA SER A 57 -6.28 0.99 7.07
C SER A 57 -6.39 0.72 5.59
N HIS A 58 -7.39 -0.05 5.21
CA HIS A 58 -7.85 -0.20 3.83
C HIS A 58 -8.89 0.86 3.43
N ASP A 59 -9.40 1.62 4.39
CA ASP A 59 -10.34 2.70 4.15
C ASP A 59 -9.61 3.95 3.63
N ARG A 60 -9.64 4.10 2.32
CA ARG A 60 -8.98 5.22 1.63
C ARG A 60 -9.61 6.57 1.95
N ALA A 61 -10.91 6.62 2.19
CA ALA A 61 -11.61 7.85 2.53
C ALA A 61 -11.13 8.36 3.88
N LEU A 62 -11.11 7.49 4.88
CA LEU A 62 -10.61 7.79 6.21
C LEU A 62 -9.14 8.23 6.19
N LEU A 63 -8.29 7.52 5.45
CA LEU A 63 -6.87 7.87 5.31
C LEU A 63 -6.69 9.25 4.67
N ASN A 64 -7.44 9.59 3.64
CA ASN A 64 -7.36 10.88 2.96
C ASN A 64 -7.74 12.04 3.88
N GLU A 65 -8.76 11.85 4.68
CA GLU A 65 -9.27 12.89 5.58
C GLU A 65 -8.37 13.15 6.79
N LEU A 66 -7.75 12.10 7.33
CA LEU A 66 -7.07 12.18 8.62
C LEU A 66 -5.56 12.25 8.55
N THR A 67 -4.93 11.82 7.44
CA THR A 67 -3.47 11.73 7.40
C THR A 67 -2.82 12.95 6.77
N ARG A 68 -1.69 13.37 7.36
CA ARG A 68 -0.83 14.47 6.89
C ARG A 68 0.53 13.99 6.40
N ALA A 69 0.93 12.79 6.82
CA ALA A 69 2.17 12.15 6.41
C ALA A 69 1.90 10.68 6.10
N THR A 70 2.69 10.13 5.18
CA THR A 70 2.60 8.72 4.79
C THR A 70 3.91 8.02 5.10
N LEU A 71 3.83 6.89 5.78
CA LEU A 71 4.92 5.95 5.99
C LEU A 71 4.69 4.73 5.09
N TRP A 72 5.50 4.62 4.06
CA TRP A 72 5.40 3.52 3.11
C TRP A 72 6.44 2.45 3.41
N ILE A 73 5.99 1.21 3.58
CA ILE A 73 6.83 0.03 3.79
C ILE A 73 6.81 -0.77 2.49
N ASP A 74 7.96 -0.88 1.84
CA ASP A 74 8.10 -1.61 0.58
C ASP A 74 9.41 -2.41 0.59
N ARG A 75 9.33 -3.69 0.32
CA ARG A 75 10.49 -4.59 0.17
C ARG A 75 11.49 -4.51 1.33
N GLY A 76 10.99 -4.41 2.57
CA GLY A 76 11.80 -4.31 3.79
C GLY A 76 12.42 -2.93 4.04
N GLN A 77 12.09 -1.93 3.25
CA GLN A 77 12.49 -0.54 3.46
C GLN A 77 11.29 0.32 3.84
N THR A 78 11.53 1.29 4.72
CA THR A 78 10.54 2.28 5.10
C THR A 78 10.92 3.63 4.48
N ARG A 79 9.92 4.29 3.91
CA ARG A 79 10.04 5.64 3.34
C ARG A 79 8.95 6.51 3.92
N ARG A 80 9.30 7.68 4.43
CA ARG A 80 8.34 8.65 4.97
C ARG A 80 8.31 9.89 4.11
N GLN A 81 7.11 10.41 3.88
CA GLN A 81 6.87 11.65 3.19
C GLN A 81 5.82 12.47 3.94
N GLU A 82 6.03 13.77 4.02
CA GLU A 82 5.09 14.73 4.62
C GLU A 82 3.95 15.06 3.62
N ILE A 83 3.28 14.02 3.16
CA ILE A 83 2.09 14.10 2.31
C ILE A 83 1.02 13.18 2.89
N GLY A 84 -0.22 13.62 2.89
CA GLY A 84 -1.35 12.77 3.22
C GLY A 84 -1.52 11.63 2.22
N PHE A 85 -2.37 10.67 2.55
CA PHE A 85 -2.58 9.48 1.72
C PHE A 85 -3.04 9.82 0.28
N GLY A 86 -3.76 10.92 0.08
CA GLY A 86 -4.17 11.35 -1.25
C GLY A 86 -3.02 11.61 -2.23
N GLY A 87 -1.84 11.97 -1.72
CA GLY A 87 -0.62 12.15 -2.52
C GLY A 87 0.21 10.88 -2.68
N PHE A 88 -0.13 9.80 -1.96
CA PHE A 88 0.69 8.59 -1.89
C PHE A 88 0.88 7.90 -3.23
N GLU A 89 -0.19 7.75 -4.02
CA GLU A 89 -0.09 7.02 -5.29
C GLU A 89 0.85 7.73 -6.27
N ALA A 90 0.73 9.04 -6.40
CA ALA A 90 1.60 9.84 -7.26
C ALA A 90 3.07 9.78 -6.80
N TRP A 91 3.29 9.86 -5.49
CA TRP A 91 4.64 9.72 -4.93
C TRP A 91 5.21 8.32 -5.16
N ARG A 92 4.44 7.27 -4.90
CA ARG A 92 4.83 5.87 -5.14
C ARG A 92 5.22 5.66 -6.60
N ASP A 93 4.39 6.11 -7.53
CA ASP A 93 4.58 5.90 -8.96
C ASP A 93 5.83 6.62 -9.46
N LYS A 94 6.09 7.84 -8.96
CA LYS A 94 7.33 8.57 -9.23
C LYS A 94 8.56 7.83 -8.71
N VAL A 95 8.52 7.33 -7.47
CA VAL A 95 9.63 6.53 -6.91
C VAL A 95 9.90 5.30 -7.76
N TRP A 96 8.84 4.64 -8.21
CA TRP A 96 8.98 3.46 -9.07
C TRP A 96 9.52 3.79 -10.46
N GLU A 97 9.14 4.91 -11.03
CA GLU A 97 9.68 5.40 -12.30
C GLU A 97 11.17 5.69 -12.16
N ASP A 98 11.58 6.40 -11.11
CA ASP A 98 12.98 6.70 -10.84
C ASP A 98 13.83 5.43 -10.67
N GLU A 99 13.31 4.42 -9.94
CA GLU A 99 13.96 3.13 -9.78
C GLU A 99 14.11 2.39 -11.13
N ASP A 100 13.09 2.44 -11.98
CA ASP A 100 13.14 1.82 -13.31
C ASP A 100 14.15 2.54 -14.21
N GLN A 101 14.18 3.86 -14.19
CA GLN A 101 15.17 4.65 -14.94
C GLN A 101 16.61 4.34 -14.47
N GLN A 102 16.86 4.27 -13.16
CA GLN A 102 18.16 3.89 -12.61
C GLN A 102 18.57 2.49 -13.05
N ARG A 103 17.65 1.52 -13.00
CA ARG A 103 17.88 0.16 -13.48
C ARG A 103 18.19 0.12 -14.97
N HIS A 104 17.48 0.87 -15.78
CA HIS A 104 17.75 0.97 -17.21
C HIS A 104 19.12 1.60 -17.50
N LYS A 105 19.51 2.65 -16.77
CA LYS A 105 20.85 3.25 -16.88
C LYS A 105 21.94 2.24 -16.50
N LEU A 106 21.76 1.53 -15.40
CA LEU A 106 22.69 0.50 -14.94
C LEU A 106 22.82 -0.64 -15.93
N ASN A 107 21.71 -1.15 -16.47
CA ASN A 107 21.71 -2.20 -17.49
C ASN A 107 22.45 -1.77 -18.76
N ARG A 108 22.25 -0.53 -19.23
CA ARG A 108 22.98 0.02 -20.39
C ARG A 108 24.47 0.08 -20.11
N LYS A 109 24.87 0.54 -18.93
CA LYS A 109 26.28 0.60 -18.52
C LYS A 109 26.89 -0.80 -18.46
N ILE A 110 26.22 -1.78 -17.85
CA ILE A 110 26.67 -3.18 -17.80
C ILE A 110 26.82 -3.74 -19.22
N LYS A 111 25.86 -3.48 -20.13
CA LYS A 111 25.90 -3.97 -21.50
C LYS A 111 27.08 -3.38 -22.28
N SER A 112 27.36 -2.08 -22.12
CA SER A 112 28.51 -1.43 -22.79
C SER A 112 29.85 -1.95 -22.25
N GLU A 113 30.00 -2.09 -20.93
CA GLU A 113 31.20 -2.62 -20.30
C GLU A 113 31.42 -4.11 -20.60
N ALA A 114 30.34 -4.90 -20.69
CA ALA A 114 30.41 -6.30 -21.07
C ALA A 114 30.86 -6.47 -22.54
N ARG A 115 30.35 -5.63 -23.47
CA ARG A 115 30.80 -5.63 -24.87
C ARG A 115 32.28 -5.30 -24.96
N TRP A 116 32.71 -4.23 -24.25
CA TRP A 116 34.12 -3.89 -24.21
C TRP A 116 34.99 -5.03 -23.64
N ALA A 117 34.53 -5.76 -22.60
CA ALA A 117 35.27 -6.89 -22.03
C ALA A 117 35.45 -8.05 -23.01
N VAL A 118 34.55 -8.21 -23.99
CA VAL A 118 34.68 -9.24 -25.05
C VAL A 118 35.55 -8.75 -26.19
N GLU A 119 35.36 -7.53 -26.69
CA GLU A 119 35.99 -7.01 -27.91
C GLU A 119 37.36 -6.36 -27.63
N GLY A 120 37.56 -5.79 -26.41
CA GLY A 120 38.72 -4.95 -26.08
C GLY A 120 39.87 -5.63 -25.35
N ILE A 121 39.79 -6.92 -25.01
CA ILE A 121 40.78 -7.61 -24.12
C ILE A 121 42.04 -8.07 -24.92
N SER A 122 42.00 -8.10 -26.23
CA SER A 122 43.06 -8.78 -27.03
C SER A 122 44.47 -8.17 -26.92
N ALA A 123 44.64 -6.91 -26.53
CA ALA A 123 45.93 -6.24 -26.63
C ALA A 123 46.66 -5.89 -25.32
N ARG A 124 46.00 -5.84 -24.13
CA ARG A 124 46.64 -5.38 -22.87
C ARG A 124 46.05 -5.98 -21.60
N ARG A 125 46.26 -7.26 -21.35
CA ARG A 125 45.70 -8.02 -20.23
C ARG A 125 45.89 -7.40 -18.82
N LYS A 126 47.06 -6.82 -18.51
CA LYS A 126 47.34 -6.30 -17.13
C LYS A 126 46.65 -4.95 -16.82
N ARG A 127 46.43 -4.09 -17.83
CA ARG A 127 45.88 -2.74 -17.63
C ARG A 127 44.36 -2.70 -17.38
N ASN A 128 43.68 -3.80 -17.63
CA ASN A 128 42.21 -3.85 -17.69
C ASN A 128 41.54 -4.54 -16.48
N GLN A 129 42.31 -5.05 -15.51
CA GLN A 129 41.75 -5.72 -14.33
C GLN A 129 40.85 -4.82 -13.48
N GLY A 130 41.18 -3.52 -13.38
CA GLY A 130 40.35 -2.55 -12.68
C GLY A 130 38.96 -2.40 -13.31
N ARG A 131 38.89 -2.39 -14.65
CA ARG A 131 37.62 -2.26 -15.38
C ARG A 131 36.78 -3.54 -15.34
N VAL A 132 37.42 -4.72 -15.32
CA VAL A 132 36.74 -6.00 -15.11
C VAL A 132 36.14 -6.06 -13.71
N ARG A 133 36.89 -5.61 -12.66
CA ARG A 133 36.35 -5.50 -11.30
C ARG A 133 35.19 -4.52 -11.24
N ALA A 134 35.28 -3.37 -11.92
CA ALA A 134 34.19 -2.40 -11.99
C ALA A 134 32.94 -3.02 -12.63
N LEU A 135 33.06 -3.80 -13.68
CA LEU A 135 31.94 -4.54 -14.29
C LEU A 135 31.35 -5.57 -13.30
N GLN A 136 32.17 -6.29 -12.55
CA GLN A 136 31.68 -7.20 -11.51
C GLN A 136 30.88 -6.46 -10.44
N ASN A 137 31.39 -5.31 -9.97
CA ASN A 137 30.68 -4.48 -8.99
C ASN A 137 29.33 -3.99 -9.53
N LEU A 138 29.25 -3.52 -10.78
CA LEU A 138 27.99 -3.14 -11.42
C LEU A 138 26.99 -4.33 -11.51
N ARG A 139 27.48 -5.52 -11.79
CA ARG A 139 26.65 -6.74 -11.81
C ARG A 139 26.16 -7.11 -10.40
N SER A 140 27.01 -6.99 -9.40
CA SER A 140 26.66 -7.22 -7.99
C SER A 140 25.62 -6.20 -7.52
N GLU A 141 25.81 -4.92 -7.82
CA GLU A 141 24.86 -3.85 -7.55
C GLU A 141 23.49 -4.17 -8.21
N ARG A 142 23.51 -4.58 -9.48
CA ARG A 142 22.31 -4.96 -10.21
C ARG A 142 21.62 -6.18 -9.59
N ALA A 143 22.37 -7.16 -9.08
CA ALA A 143 21.84 -8.36 -8.43
C ALA A 143 21.23 -8.07 -7.07
N SER A 144 21.77 -7.08 -6.32
CA SER A 144 21.24 -6.65 -5.03
C SER A 144 19.96 -5.83 -5.12
N MET A 145 19.64 -5.27 -6.30
CA MET A 145 18.38 -4.56 -6.52
C MET A 145 17.19 -5.51 -6.40
N ILE A 146 16.42 -5.36 -5.33
CA ILE A 146 15.21 -6.16 -5.10
C ILE A 146 14.19 -5.81 -6.18
N ARG A 147 13.77 -6.83 -6.95
CA ARG A 147 12.72 -6.65 -7.97
C ARG A 147 11.38 -6.43 -7.28
N ARG A 148 10.57 -5.53 -7.87
CA ARG A 148 9.14 -5.49 -7.55
C ARG A 148 8.54 -6.85 -7.93
N GLN A 149 7.81 -7.47 -7.01
CA GLN A 149 6.92 -8.55 -7.38
C GLN A 149 5.84 -7.90 -8.25
N GLY A 150 5.77 -8.29 -9.52
CA GLY A 150 4.73 -7.79 -10.41
C GLY A 150 3.36 -8.12 -9.81
N ALA A 151 2.45 -7.16 -9.79
CA ALA A 151 1.06 -7.48 -9.63
C ALA A 151 0.72 -8.53 -10.70
N ALA A 152 0.15 -9.65 -10.31
CA ALA A 152 -0.35 -10.62 -11.26
C ALA A 152 -1.31 -9.87 -12.18
N GLY A 153 -0.93 -9.71 -13.44
CA GLY A 153 -1.80 -9.13 -14.46
C GLY A 153 -2.96 -10.10 -14.67
N MET A 154 -4.00 -9.95 -13.88
CA MET A 154 -5.24 -10.67 -14.08
C MET A 154 -5.90 -10.02 -15.30
N VAL A 155 -5.70 -10.59 -16.47
CA VAL A 155 -6.49 -10.26 -17.65
C VAL A 155 -7.85 -10.90 -17.41
N LEU A 156 -8.79 -10.12 -16.88
CA LEU A 156 -10.20 -10.48 -16.94
C LEU A 156 -10.59 -10.40 -18.42
N GLU A 157 -10.63 -11.55 -19.09
CA GLU A 157 -11.34 -11.62 -20.36
C GLU A 157 -12.76 -11.12 -20.10
N ALA A 158 -13.11 -10.05 -20.81
CA ALA A 158 -14.47 -9.52 -20.75
C ALA A 158 -15.42 -10.63 -21.22
N GLY A 159 -16.07 -11.29 -20.27
CA GLY A 159 -17.17 -12.19 -20.57
C GLY A 159 -18.23 -11.46 -21.40
N GLN A 160 -19.15 -12.23 -21.98
CA GLN A 160 -20.26 -11.66 -22.77
C GLN A 160 -20.87 -10.46 -22.03
N LYS A 161 -21.01 -9.34 -22.72
CA LYS A 161 -21.60 -8.12 -22.16
C LYS A 161 -22.94 -8.48 -21.54
N SER A 162 -23.02 -8.44 -20.21
CA SER A 162 -24.31 -8.54 -19.52
C SER A 162 -25.22 -7.40 -19.99
N GLY A 163 -26.51 -7.66 -20.16
CA GLY A 163 -27.47 -6.64 -20.53
C GLY A 163 -27.46 -5.43 -19.61
N LYS A 164 -28.03 -4.32 -20.02
CA LYS A 164 -28.09 -3.06 -19.24
C LYS A 164 -28.72 -3.21 -17.84
N LYS A 165 -29.50 -4.25 -17.60
CA LYS A 165 -30.07 -4.63 -16.29
C LYS A 165 -29.40 -5.89 -15.80
N VAL A 166 -28.70 -5.82 -14.69
CA VAL A 166 -28.03 -6.95 -14.04
C VAL A 166 -28.99 -7.67 -13.10
N SER A 167 -29.83 -6.94 -12.41
CA SER A 167 -30.92 -7.46 -11.58
C SER A 167 -32.02 -6.41 -11.46
N GLU A 168 -33.25 -6.87 -11.34
CA GLU A 168 -34.42 -6.06 -11.01
C GLU A 168 -35.06 -6.67 -9.77
N VAL A 169 -35.20 -5.87 -8.75
CA VAL A 169 -35.69 -6.31 -7.47
C VAL A 169 -36.98 -5.55 -7.18
N THR A 170 -38.09 -6.28 -7.03
CA THR A 170 -39.39 -5.73 -6.69
C THR A 170 -39.89 -6.41 -5.42
N SER A 171 -40.37 -5.58 -4.46
CA SER A 171 -41.04 -6.09 -3.23
C SER A 171 -40.22 -7.09 -2.43
N ILE A 172 -39.04 -6.67 -1.95
CA ILE A 172 -38.23 -7.51 -1.07
C ILE A 172 -38.55 -7.20 0.39
N SER A 173 -38.90 -8.24 1.12
CA SER A 173 -38.96 -8.21 2.58
C SER A 173 -38.05 -9.29 3.13
N LYS A 174 -37.24 -8.98 4.11
CA LYS A 174 -36.35 -9.94 4.80
C LYS A 174 -36.38 -9.69 6.30
N THR A 175 -36.68 -10.76 7.02
CA THR A 175 -36.65 -10.79 8.49
C THR A 175 -35.52 -11.71 8.94
N TYR A 176 -34.78 -11.32 9.94
CA TYR A 176 -33.74 -12.12 10.58
C TYR A 176 -33.96 -12.11 12.10
N ASP A 177 -34.06 -13.29 12.72
CA ASP A 177 -34.36 -13.47 14.17
C ASP A 177 -35.50 -12.57 14.69
N GLY A 178 -36.58 -12.48 13.92
CA GLY A 178 -37.75 -11.65 14.29
C GLY A 178 -37.60 -10.17 14.04
N LYS A 179 -36.41 -9.67 13.63
CA LYS A 179 -36.15 -8.30 13.27
C LYS A 179 -36.30 -8.10 11.76
N VAL A 180 -37.18 -7.21 11.34
CA VAL A 180 -37.33 -6.84 9.93
C VAL A 180 -36.10 -6.04 9.51
N ILE A 181 -35.33 -6.54 8.54
CA ILE A 181 -34.14 -5.88 7.99
C ILE A 181 -34.50 -5.08 6.74
N LEU A 182 -35.36 -5.65 5.90
CA LEU A 182 -35.86 -5.00 4.70
C LEU A 182 -37.38 -5.11 4.70
N ASN A 183 -38.06 -4.02 4.48
CA ASN A 183 -39.49 -3.97 4.30
C ASN A 183 -39.79 -3.12 3.07
N ASN A 184 -40.59 -3.68 2.15
CA ASN A 184 -40.99 -2.98 0.93
C ASN A 184 -41.84 -1.77 1.25
#